data_f95bd8344a7b0354c671a07476cd7826
#
_entry.id   f95bd8344a7b0354c671a07476cd7826
#
_cell.length_a   1.000
_cell.length_b   1.000
_cell.length_c   1.000
_cell.angle_alpha   90.00
_cell.angle_beta   90.00
_cell.angle_gamma   90.00
#
_symmetry.space_group_name_H-M   'P 1'
#
loop_
_entity.id
_entity.type
_entity.pdbx_description
1 polymer ?
#
loop_
_entity_poly.entity_id
_entity_poly.type
_entity_poly.pdbx_seq_one_letter_code
_entity_poly.pdbx_strand_id
1 'polypeptide(L)'
;MKKGIIFDKDGTLIQLDSVWYKIVDCVLHDVFQKYPNEKNKRNEYLQIIGMDNNDFESTSLLASQTNSFIAAAWYSLLEEKNIKKGEFIHDVCASFKKHSTSDDLVFTEVQGAQETLKYLKDREYIIGIVTADDIDAAVHSLKMTRLYEYIDFLSAEDGINKSKPSSDCYHMFKDKFLLNDEEVLMVGDTLTDIRFARNSNIEVAGVLSGACRKEDLEGKADYIIDSVKDIQKIL
;
A
#
# COMPACT_ATOMS: atom_id res chain seq x y z
N MET A 1 -19.83 10.96 15.14
CA MET A 1 -20.12 9.67 14.46
C MET A 1 -19.34 9.67 13.17
N LYS A 2 -18.62 8.60 12.85
CA LYS A 2 -17.84 8.46 11.60
C LYS A 2 -18.77 8.38 10.40
N LYS A 3 -18.36 8.99 9.29
CA LYS A 3 -19.08 9.00 8.01
C LYS A 3 -18.18 8.57 6.87
N GLY A 4 -16.87 8.86 6.96
CA GLY A 4 -15.86 8.49 5.99
C GLY A 4 -14.84 7.53 6.59
N ILE A 5 -14.48 6.50 5.84
CA ILE A 5 -13.43 5.56 6.24
C ILE A 5 -12.43 5.46 5.10
N ILE A 6 -11.18 5.75 5.42
CA ILE A 6 -10.06 5.60 4.50
C ILE A 6 -9.34 4.32 4.86
N PHE A 7 -9.20 3.41 3.90
CA PHE A 7 -8.43 2.19 4.06
C PHE A 7 -7.09 2.28 3.32
N ASP A 8 -6.06 1.69 3.90
CA ASP A 8 -4.97 1.18 3.10
C ASP A 8 -5.42 -0.05 2.30
N LYS A 9 -4.63 -0.46 1.29
CA LYS A 9 -4.96 -1.57 0.41
C LYS A 9 -4.28 -2.86 0.84
N ASP A 10 -2.96 -2.92 0.71
CA ASP A 10 -2.17 -4.13 0.91
C ASP A 10 -1.95 -4.39 2.41
N GLY A 11 -2.19 -5.61 2.88
CA GLY A 11 -2.16 -5.96 4.30
C GLY A 11 -3.45 -5.58 5.07
N THR A 12 -4.27 -4.69 4.51
CA THR A 12 -5.51 -4.21 5.13
C THR A 12 -6.75 -4.79 4.46
N LEU A 13 -6.90 -4.66 3.16
CA LEU A 13 -8.02 -5.19 2.36
C LEU A 13 -7.61 -6.36 1.46
N ILE A 14 -6.38 -6.37 0.99
CA ILE A 14 -5.78 -7.42 0.15
C ILE A 14 -4.58 -7.99 0.89
N GLN A 15 -4.43 -9.33 0.87
CA GLN A 15 -3.30 -10.00 1.51
C GLN A 15 -1.98 -9.60 0.86
N LEU A 16 -0.99 -9.25 1.69
CA LEU A 16 0.28 -8.69 1.25
C LEU A 16 1.23 -9.74 0.64
N ASP A 17 1.21 -10.96 1.14
CA ASP A 17 2.33 -11.88 1.11
C ASP A 17 2.65 -12.54 -0.24
N SER A 18 1.71 -13.23 -0.88
CA SER A 18 2.08 -14.13 -2.00
C SER A 18 2.34 -13.42 -3.33
N VAL A 19 1.64 -12.31 -3.59
CA VAL A 19 1.67 -11.63 -4.89
C VAL A 19 2.92 -10.76 -5.03
N TRP A 20 3.27 -10.03 -4.00
CA TRP A 20 4.42 -9.12 -4.02
C TRP A 20 5.75 -9.82 -4.20
N TYR A 21 5.93 -11.05 -3.66
CA TYR A 21 7.12 -11.86 -3.93
C TYR A 21 7.29 -12.15 -5.41
N LYS A 22 6.21 -12.59 -6.06
CA LYS A 22 6.22 -12.90 -7.49
C LYS A 22 6.50 -11.65 -8.32
N ILE A 23 5.88 -10.53 -7.97
CA ILE A 23 6.10 -9.24 -8.66
C ILE A 23 7.56 -8.82 -8.54
N VAL A 24 8.11 -8.77 -7.32
CA VAL A 24 9.50 -8.37 -7.09
C VAL A 24 10.48 -9.29 -7.82
N ASP A 25 10.23 -10.60 -7.82
CA ASP A 25 11.07 -11.56 -8.54
C ASP A 25 11.09 -11.29 -10.05
N CYS A 26 9.93 -11.05 -10.65
CA CYS A 26 9.82 -10.68 -12.05
C CYS A 26 10.49 -9.33 -12.36
N VAL A 27 10.32 -8.34 -11.48
CA VAL A 27 10.95 -7.02 -11.65
C VAL A 27 12.47 -7.13 -11.57
N LEU A 28 13.00 -7.86 -10.59
CA LEU A 28 14.45 -8.12 -10.48
C LEU A 28 14.97 -8.87 -11.70
N HIS A 29 14.20 -9.82 -12.25
CA HIS A 29 14.55 -10.47 -13.50
C HIS A 29 14.70 -9.45 -14.65
N ASP A 30 13.72 -8.57 -14.86
CA ASP A 30 13.78 -7.54 -15.90
C ASP A 30 14.97 -6.58 -15.66
N VAL A 31 15.21 -6.16 -14.40
CA VAL A 31 16.36 -5.31 -14.02
C VAL A 31 17.67 -6.00 -14.39
N PHE A 32 17.87 -7.27 -14.02
CA PHE A 32 19.12 -7.99 -14.30
C PHE A 32 19.28 -8.39 -15.76
N GLN A 33 18.21 -8.45 -16.53
CA GLN A 33 18.31 -8.57 -17.99
C GLN A 33 18.85 -7.27 -18.62
N LYS A 34 18.37 -6.12 -18.16
CA LYS A 34 18.81 -4.81 -18.66
C LYS A 34 20.18 -4.40 -18.10
N TYR A 35 20.48 -4.76 -16.85
CA TYR A 35 21.71 -4.43 -16.12
C TYR A 35 22.41 -5.71 -15.64
N PRO A 36 23.05 -6.48 -16.54
CA PRO A 36 23.53 -7.83 -16.22
C PRO A 36 24.66 -7.88 -15.20
N ASN A 37 25.41 -6.78 -15.00
CA ASN A 37 26.47 -6.69 -13.97
C ASN A 37 25.88 -6.73 -12.55
N GLU A 38 24.61 -6.42 -12.36
CA GLU A 38 23.94 -6.38 -11.06
C GLU A 38 23.41 -7.76 -10.62
N LYS A 39 23.41 -8.77 -11.50
CA LYS A 39 22.79 -10.08 -11.25
C LYS A 39 23.27 -10.77 -9.98
N ASN A 40 24.52 -10.60 -9.62
CA ASN A 40 25.12 -11.23 -8.45
C ASN A 40 24.71 -10.57 -7.12
N LYS A 41 24.05 -9.40 -7.15
CA LYS A 41 23.61 -8.63 -5.99
C LYS A 41 22.15 -8.85 -5.63
N ARG A 42 21.50 -9.88 -6.15
CA ARG A 42 20.07 -10.12 -5.90
C ARG A 42 19.69 -10.01 -4.42
N ASN A 43 20.49 -10.57 -3.52
CA ASN A 43 20.23 -10.54 -2.09
C ASN A 43 20.28 -9.09 -1.53
N GLU A 44 21.20 -8.25 -2.00
CA GLU A 44 21.32 -6.85 -1.59
C GLU A 44 20.07 -6.05 -2.04
N TYR A 45 19.58 -6.32 -3.27
CA TYR A 45 18.36 -5.71 -3.78
C TYR A 45 17.12 -6.12 -2.99
N LEU A 46 17.04 -7.37 -2.52
CA LEU A 46 15.94 -7.82 -1.65
C LEU A 46 16.06 -7.22 -0.25
N GLN A 47 17.24 -7.28 0.36
CA GLN A 47 17.46 -6.77 1.73
C GLN A 47 17.17 -5.28 1.86
N ILE A 48 17.57 -4.45 0.88
CA ILE A 48 17.35 -2.99 0.97
C ILE A 48 15.87 -2.62 0.98
N ILE A 49 14.99 -3.48 0.42
CA ILE A 49 13.54 -3.27 0.46
C ILE A 49 12.86 -4.00 1.62
N GLY A 50 13.66 -4.65 2.50
CA GLY A 50 13.15 -5.35 3.67
C GLY A 50 12.54 -6.72 3.38
N MET A 51 12.98 -7.37 2.29
CA MET A 51 12.62 -8.77 1.98
C MET A 51 13.73 -9.72 2.41
N ASP A 52 13.40 -10.73 3.20
CA ASP A 52 14.26 -11.86 3.49
C ASP A 52 13.47 -13.18 3.38
N ASN A 53 13.94 -14.09 2.51
CA ASN A 53 13.44 -15.48 2.38
C ASN A 53 11.91 -15.67 2.43
N ASN A 54 11.16 -14.81 1.74
CA ASN A 54 9.70 -14.78 1.73
C ASN A 54 9.03 -14.25 3.03
N ASP A 55 9.69 -13.40 3.78
CA ASP A 55 9.10 -12.65 4.89
C ASP A 55 9.32 -11.15 4.70
N PHE A 56 8.43 -10.34 5.25
CA PHE A 56 8.54 -8.88 5.25
C PHE A 56 8.64 -8.37 6.68
N GLU A 57 9.56 -7.48 6.93
CA GLU A 57 9.55 -6.72 8.18
C GLU A 57 8.43 -5.65 8.13
N SER A 58 7.84 -5.38 9.29
CA SER A 58 6.80 -4.34 9.46
C SER A 58 7.25 -2.94 9.01
N THR A 59 8.55 -2.73 8.94
CA THR A 59 9.19 -1.47 8.51
C THR A 59 9.73 -1.53 7.09
N SER A 60 9.44 -2.61 6.34
CA SER A 60 9.99 -2.80 5.00
C SER A 60 9.58 -1.68 4.03
N LEU A 61 10.48 -1.33 3.12
CA LEU A 61 10.17 -0.36 2.06
C LEU A 61 9.05 -0.91 1.15
N LEU A 62 9.05 -2.22 0.94
CA LEU A 62 8.06 -2.86 0.09
C LEU A 62 6.63 -2.74 0.64
N ALA A 63 6.46 -2.82 1.96
CA ALA A 63 5.15 -2.71 2.59
C ALA A 63 4.65 -1.26 2.74
N SER A 64 5.54 -0.25 2.65
CA SER A 64 5.20 1.11 3.08
C SER A 64 5.52 2.22 2.10
N GLN A 65 6.27 1.93 1.02
CA GLN A 65 6.77 2.94 0.10
C GLN A 65 6.29 2.71 -1.34
N THR A 66 6.39 3.77 -2.14
CA THR A 66 6.03 3.72 -3.56
C THR A 66 7.08 2.96 -4.40
N ASN A 67 6.67 2.49 -5.57
CA ASN A 67 7.59 1.84 -6.52
C ASN A 67 8.75 2.75 -6.93
N SER A 68 8.53 4.05 -7.03
CA SER A 68 9.57 5.03 -7.33
C SER A 68 10.60 5.16 -6.20
N PHE A 69 10.16 5.04 -4.95
CA PHE A 69 11.05 5.04 -3.78
C PHE A 69 11.90 3.76 -3.73
N ILE A 70 11.28 2.60 -3.96
CA ILE A 70 11.97 1.30 -4.08
C ILE A 70 13.03 1.36 -5.19
N ALA A 71 12.65 1.86 -6.38
CA ALA A 71 13.57 2.04 -7.49
C ALA A 71 14.76 2.97 -7.16
N ALA A 72 14.51 4.03 -6.40
CA ALA A 72 15.55 4.94 -5.94
C ALA A 72 16.50 4.28 -4.93
N ALA A 73 15.98 3.41 -4.04
CA ALA A 73 16.79 2.62 -3.14
C ALA A 73 17.67 1.62 -3.92
N TRP A 74 17.10 0.91 -4.89
CA TRP A 74 17.84 0.02 -5.78
C TRP A 74 18.91 0.72 -6.60
N TYR A 75 18.62 1.94 -7.09
CA TYR A 75 19.62 2.75 -7.79
C TYR A 75 20.87 3.03 -6.95
N SER A 76 20.74 3.11 -5.63
CA SER A 76 21.91 3.34 -4.74
C SER A 76 22.89 2.16 -4.72
N LEU A 77 22.44 0.95 -5.09
CA LEU A 77 23.26 -0.27 -5.19
C LEU A 77 23.96 -0.41 -6.53
N LEU A 78 23.55 0.39 -7.54
CA LEU A 78 24.03 0.28 -8.92
C LEU A 78 25.53 0.62 -9.00
N GLU A 79 26.31 -0.27 -9.62
CA GLU A 79 27.75 -0.02 -9.83
C GLU A 79 28.00 0.79 -11.09
N GLU A 80 27.16 0.64 -12.09
CA GLU A 80 27.28 1.34 -13.38
C GLU A 80 26.93 2.82 -13.25
N LYS A 81 27.95 3.66 -13.07
CA LYS A 81 27.81 5.12 -12.87
C LYS A 81 27.32 5.88 -14.12
N ASN A 82 27.27 5.24 -15.27
CA ASN A 82 26.84 5.87 -16.52
C ASN A 82 25.32 5.91 -16.72
N ILE A 83 24.56 5.17 -15.88
CA ILE A 83 23.10 5.10 -15.93
C ILE A 83 22.54 6.30 -15.18
N LYS A 84 21.69 7.06 -15.83
CA LYS A 84 21.00 8.21 -15.21
C LYS A 84 19.94 7.69 -14.22
N LYS A 85 19.91 8.28 -13.01
CA LYS A 85 18.94 7.91 -11.95
C LYS A 85 17.50 7.91 -12.45
N GLY A 86 17.09 8.93 -13.21
CA GLY A 86 15.72 9.01 -13.73
C GLY A 86 15.38 7.90 -14.73
N GLU A 87 16.34 7.48 -15.57
CA GLU A 87 16.17 6.38 -16.51
C GLU A 87 15.97 5.05 -15.75
N PHE A 88 16.83 4.76 -14.78
CA PHE A 88 16.71 3.54 -13.97
C PHE A 88 15.38 3.48 -13.22
N ILE A 89 14.99 4.58 -12.55
CA ILE A 89 13.70 4.65 -11.84
C ILE A 89 12.53 4.42 -12.80
N HIS A 90 12.56 5.04 -13.97
CA HIS A 90 11.52 4.84 -14.99
C HIS A 90 11.41 3.37 -15.41
N ASP A 91 12.53 2.72 -15.69
CA ASP A 91 12.55 1.30 -16.08
C ASP A 91 11.99 0.38 -15.00
N VAL A 92 12.41 0.59 -13.77
CA VAL A 92 11.95 -0.20 -12.62
C VAL A 92 10.45 0.00 -12.39
N CYS A 93 9.97 1.25 -12.40
CA CYS A 93 8.55 1.54 -12.25
C CYS A 93 7.71 0.94 -13.40
N ALA A 94 8.21 0.99 -14.63
CA ALA A 94 7.54 0.37 -15.78
C ALA A 94 7.47 -1.17 -15.63
N SER A 95 8.52 -1.79 -15.09
CA SER A 95 8.54 -3.21 -14.80
C SER A 95 7.57 -3.58 -13.67
N PHE A 96 7.54 -2.81 -12.58
CA PHE A 96 6.54 -2.99 -11.51
C PHE A 96 5.11 -2.91 -12.09
N LYS A 97 4.79 -1.86 -12.82
CA LYS A 97 3.48 -1.68 -13.46
C LYS A 97 3.10 -2.87 -14.35
N LYS A 98 4.00 -3.31 -15.23
CA LYS A 98 3.82 -4.46 -16.11
C LYS A 98 3.47 -5.73 -15.34
N HIS A 99 4.21 -6.00 -14.27
CA HIS A 99 4.05 -7.25 -13.53
C HIS A 99 2.89 -7.20 -12.53
N SER A 100 2.60 -6.05 -11.90
CA SER A 100 1.47 -5.91 -10.96
C SER A 100 0.10 -5.81 -11.63
N THR A 101 0.04 -5.57 -12.95
CA THR A 101 -1.20 -5.59 -13.74
C THR A 101 -1.38 -6.88 -14.56
N SER A 102 -0.60 -7.93 -14.30
CA SER A 102 -0.70 -9.20 -15.02
C SER A 102 -1.94 -9.99 -14.57
N ASP A 103 -2.70 -10.50 -15.55
CA ASP A 103 -3.87 -11.36 -15.29
C ASP A 103 -3.50 -12.73 -14.70
N ASP A 104 -2.20 -13.11 -14.71
CA ASP A 104 -1.69 -14.33 -14.08
C ASP A 104 -1.51 -14.20 -12.55
N LEU A 105 -1.73 -13.01 -11.99
CA LEU A 105 -1.68 -12.80 -10.55
C LEU A 105 -3.00 -13.23 -9.89
N VAL A 106 -2.88 -13.85 -8.72
CA VAL A 106 -4.03 -14.22 -7.91
C VAL A 106 -4.00 -13.38 -6.64
N PHE A 107 -4.78 -12.31 -6.64
CA PHE A 107 -5.00 -11.49 -5.46
C PHE A 107 -6.02 -12.15 -4.55
N THR A 108 -5.74 -12.18 -3.26
CA THR A 108 -6.63 -12.69 -2.23
C THR A 108 -7.02 -11.55 -1.29
N GLU A 109 -8.31 -11.39 -1.03
CA GLU A 109 -8.76 -10.42 -0.04
C GLU A 109 -8.39 -10.85 1.38
N VAL A 110 -8.21 -9.89 2.28
CA VAL A 110 -8.19 -10.16 3.72
C VAL A 110 -9.57 -10.67 4.12
N GLN A 111 -9.59 -11.74 4.92
CA GLN A 111 -10.84 -12.41 5.28
C GLN A 111 -11.89 -11.43 5.82
N GLY A 112 -13.02 -11.35 5.14
CA GLY A 112 -14.14 -10.50 5.50
C GLY A 112 -14.04 -9.06 4.98
N ALA A 113 -13.08 -8.74 4.09
CA ALA A 113 -12.95 -7.40 3.54
C ALA A 113 -14.18 -7.02 2.68
N GLN A 114 -14.61 -7.90 1.78
CA GLN A 114 -15.79 -7.64 0.93
C GLN A 114 -17.05 -7.45 1.76
N GLU A 115 -17.31 -8.34 2.71
CA GLU A 115 -18.46 -8.22 3.61
C GLU A 115 -18.44 -6.94 4.43
N THR A 116 -17.24 -6.52 4.87
CA THR A 116 -17.05 -5.28 5.62
C THR A 116 -17.35 -4.06 4.75
N LEU A 117 -16.79 -3.98 3.55
CA LEU A 117 -17.06 -2.85 2.65
C LEU A 117 -18.55 -2.79 2.28
N LYS A 118 -19.17 -3.94 2.00
CA LYS A 118 -20.62 -4.01 1.76
C LYS A 118 -21.42 -3.53 2.99
N TYR A 119 -21.09 -3.99 4.19
CA TYR A 119 -21.74 -3.54 5.43
C TYR A 119 -21.66 -2.03 5.61
N LEU A 120 -20.52 -1.42 5.31
CA LEU A 120 -20.32 0.02 5.38
C LEU A 120 -21.14 0.77 4.33
N LYS A 121 -21.16 0.27 3.09
CA LYS A 121 -21.99 0.86 2.01
C LYS A 121 -23.48 0.80 2.32
N ASP A 122 -23.96 -0.32 2.85
CA ASP A 122 -25.38 -0.48 3.25
C ASP A 122 -25.79 0.52 4.37
N ARG A 123 -24.80 1.16 5.04
CA ARG A 123 -24.96 2.20 6.09
C ARG A 123 -24.51 3.58 5.66
N GLU A 124 -24.37 3.78 4.36
CA GLU A 124 -24.03 5.08 3.75
C GLU A 124 -22.68 5.65 4.16
N TYR A 125 -21.73 4.82 4.63
CA TYR A 125 -20.36 5.26 4.80
C TYR A 125 -19.69 5.54 3.46
N ILE A 126 -18.88 6.59 3.44
CA ILE A 126 -18.03 6.94 2.29
C ILE A 126 -16.73 6.18 2.44
N ILE A 127 -16.38 5.39 1.43
CA ILE A 127 -15.20 4.52 1.44
C ILE A 127 -14.12 5.08 0.52
N GLY A 128 -13.00 5.47 1.13
CA GLY A 128 -11.78 5.87 0.45
C GLY A 128 -10.70 4.79 0.52
N ILE A 129 -9.88 4.71 -0.50
CA ILE A 129 -8.61 3.97 -0.47
C ILE A 129 -7.48 4.94 -0.73
N VAL A 130 -6.43 4.88 0.10
CA VAL A 130 -5.18 5.61 -0.07
C VAL A 130 -4.02 4.62 0.04
N THR A 131 -3.38 4.34 -1.09
CA THR A 131 -2.30 3.35 -1.21
C THR A 131 -1.02 3.97 -1.79
N ALA A 132 0.12 3.35 -1.51
CA ALA A 132 1.40 3.69 -2.12
C ALA A 132 1.63 3.00 -3.49
N ASP A 133 0.72 2.12 -3.90
CA ASP A 133 0.79 1.39 -5.17
C ASP A 133 0.53 2.31 -6.38
N ASP A 134 0.99 1.88 -7.57
CA ASP A 134 0.62 2.53 -8.84
C ASP A 134 -0.89 2.46 -9.08
N ILE A 135 -1.46 3.50 -9.68
CA ILE A 135 -2.92 3.60 -9.86
C ILE A 135 -3.51 2.44 -10.67
N ASP A 136 -2.82 1.99 -11.74
CA ASP A 136 -3.32 0.91 -12.58
C ASP A 136 -3.23 -0.44 -11.84
N ALA A 137 -2.17 -0.66 -11.07
CA ALA A 137 -2.01 -1.84 -10.21
C ALA A 137 -3.07 -1.89 -9.10
N ALA A 138 -3.32 -0.75 -8.46
CA ALA A 138 -4.36 -0.62 -7.43
C ALA A 138 -5.76 -0.93 -8.00
N VAL A 139 -6.11 -0.36 -9.16
CA VAL A 139 -7.38 -0.63 -9.84
C VAL A 139 -7.48 -2.10 -10.25
N HIS A 140 -6.40 -2.68 -10.78
CA HIS A 140 -6.36 -4.07 -11.21
C HIS A 140 -6.63 -5.02 -10.03
N SER A 141 -5.85 -4.92 -8.95
CA SER A 141 -5.98 -5.79 -7.77
C SER A 141 -7.35 -5.66 -7.09
N LEU A 142 -7.88 -4.43 -6.97
CA LEU A 142 -9.21 -4.17 -6.41
C LEU A 142 -10.34 -4.76 -7.27
N LYS A 143 -10.20 -4.77 -8.60
CA LYS A 143 -11.16 -5.41 -9.51
C LYS A 143 -11.10 -6.93 -9.43
N MET A 144 -9.88 -7.48 -9.39
CA MET A 144 -9.68 -8.94 -9.27
C MET A 144 -10.28 -9.49 -7.97
N THR A 145 -10.23 -8.73 -6.89
CA THR A 145 -10.82 -9.08 -5.59
C THR A 145 -12.28 -8.63 -5.43
N ARG A 146 -12.89 -7.99 -6.44
CA ARG A 146 -14.26 -7.44 -6.41
C ARG A 146 -14.52 -6.40 -5.33
N LEU A 147 -13.47 -5.76 -4.83
CA LEU A 147 -13.60 -4.69 -3.83
C LEU A 147 -13.84 -3.33 -4.47
N TYR A 148 -13.47 -3.16 -5.76
CA TYR A 148 -13.53 -1.89 -6.47
C TYR A 148 -14.94 -1.27 -6.51
N GLU A 149 -15.98 -2.09 -6.56
CA GLU A 149 -17.38 -1.65 -6.65
C GLU A 149 -17.89 -0.91 -5.41
N TYR A 150 -17.22 -1.05 -4.26
CA TYR A 150 -17.58 -0.41 -3.00
C TYR A 150 -16.89 0.94 -2.77
N ILE A 151 -15.98 1.35 -3.64
CA ILE A 151 -15.05 2.46 -3.41
C ILE A 151 -15.60 3.76 -3.99
N ASP A 152 -15.68 4.81 -3.16
CA ASP A 152 -16.09 6.16 -3.57
C ASP A 152 -14.90 7.06 -3.95
N PHE A 153 -13.71 6.73 -3.43
CA PHE A 153 -12.48 7.48 -3.64
C PHE A 153 -11.27 6.54 -3.66
N LEU A 154 -10.44 6.71 -4.66
CA LEU A 154 -9.15 6.01 -4.76
C LEU A 154 -8.05 7.04 -4.99
N SER A 155 -7.04 7.03 -4.14
CA SER A 155 -5.78 7.74 -4.32
C SER A 155 -4.63 6.73 -4.25
N ALA A 156 -3.83 6.73 -5.29
CA ALA A 156 -2.67 5.87 -5.49
C ALA A 156 -1.51 6.72 -5.98
N GLU A 157 -0.31 6.15 -6.16
CA GLU A 157 0.80 6.90 -6.71
C GLU A 157 0.51 7.29 -8.16
N ASP A 158 0.44 8.59 -8.41
CA ASP A 158 0.20 9.20 -9.72
C ASP A 158 1.34 10.14 -10.16
N GLY A 159 2.36 10.28 -9.33
CA GLY A 159 3.49 11.19 -9.55
C GLY A 159 3.15 12.68 -9.37
N ILE A 160 1.93 13.03 -8.96
CA ILE A 160 1.43 14.39 -8.80
C ILE A 160 1.22 14.71 -7.32
N ASN A 161 0.42 13.90 -6.66
CA ASN A 161 0.11 14.07 -5.24
C ASN A 161 1.16 13.37 -4.38
N LYS A 162 1.44 13.94 -3.20
CA LYS A 162 2.35 13.29 -2.26
C LYS A 162 1.68 12.09 -1.63
N SER A 163 2.33 10.94 -1.73
CA SER A 163 1.90 9.69 -1.11
C SER A 163 1.94 9.77 0.42
N LYS A 164 1.29 8.82 1.10
CA LYS A 164 1.44 8.65 2.55
C LYS A 164 2.92 8.69 2.95
N PRO A 165 3.31 9.34 4.05
CA PRO A 165 2.46 9.88 5.12
C PRO A 165 1.99 11.32 4.93
N SER A 166 2.07 11.94 3.72
CA SER A 166 1.51 13.28 3.48
C SER A 166 -0.01 13.26 3.61
N SER A 167 -0.60 14.34 4.15
CA SER A 167 -2.05 14.52 4.25
C SER A 167 -2.73 14.96 2.95
N ASP A 168 -2.01 15.11 1.85
CA ASP A 168 -2.55 15.62 0.59
C ASP A 168 -3.78 14.81 0.12
N CYS A 169 -3.67 13.48 0.11
CA CYS A 169 -4.77 12.59 -0.29
C CYS A 169 -5.97 12.67 0.67
N TYR A 170 -5.73 12.89 1.97
CA TYR A 170 -6.78 13.10 2.95
C TYR A 170 -7.57 14.39 2.67
N HIS A 171 -6.88 15.49 2.39
CA HIS A 171 -7.55 16.75 2.06
C HIS A 171 -8.41 16.62 0.80
N MET A 172 -7.93 15.91 -0.23
CA MET A 172 -8.72 15.63 -1.42
C MET A 172 -10.00 14.82 -1.09
N PHE A 173 -9.89 13.80 -0.24
CA PHE A 173 -11.02 12.99 0.22
C PHE A 173 -12.01 13.86 1.01
N LYS A 174 -11.53 14.56 2.04
CA LYS A 174 -12.31 15.40 2.92
C LYS A 174 -13.09 16.47 2.14
N ASP A 175 -12.42 17.18 1.24
CA ASP A 175 -13.02 18.26 0.46
C ASP A 175 -14.06 17.75 -0.53
N LYS A 176 -13.77 16.60 -1.19
CA LYS A 176 -14.72 15.97 -2.12
C LYS A 176 -16.05 15.62 -1.47
N PHE A 177 -16.01 15.14 -0.22
CA PHE A 177 -17.20 14.65 0.47
C PHE A 177 -17.71 15.59 1.58
N LEU A 178 -17.10 16.77 1.74
CA LEU A 178 -17.46 17.78 2.73
C LEU A 178 -17.50 17.24 4.16
N LEU A 179 -16.48 16.47 4.54
CA LEU A 179 -16.36 15.85 5.85
C LEU A 179 -15.55 16.72 6.81
N ASN A 180 -15.78 16.53 8.11
CA ASN A 180 -14.92 17.06 9.18
C ASN A 180 -13.93 16.00 9.65
N ASP A 181 -12.85 16.42 10.32
CA ASP A 181 -11.78 15.51 10.75
C ASP A 181 -12.31 14.42 11.71
N GLU A 182 -13.23 14.78 12.62
CA GLU A 182 -13.83 13.83 13.57
C GLU A 182 -14.74 12.78 12.90
N GLU A 183 -15.17 13.04 11.67
CA GLU A 183 -16.05 12.15 10.90
C GLU A 183 -15.27 11.12 10.08
N VAL A 184 -13.93 11.23 10.03
CA VAL A 184 -13.09 10.32 9.25
C VAL A 184 -12.29 9.38 10.17
N LEU A 185 -12.12 8.14 9.72
CA LEU A 185 -11.26 7.13 10.34
C LEU A 185 -10.29 6.61 9.29
N MET A 186 -9.00 6.53 9.62
CA MET A 186 -8.01 5.78 8.85
C MET A 186 -7.95 4.34 9.34
N VAL A 187 -7.85 3.38 8.42
CA VAL A 187 -7.64 1.96 8.73
C VAL A 187 -6.45 1.46 7.93
N GLY A 188 -5.43 0.97 8.59
CA GLY A 188 -4.21 0.51 7.93
C GLY A 188 -3.37 -0.39 8.82
N ASP A 189 -2.37 -1.05 8.24
CA ASP A 189 -1.53 -2.05 8.91
C ASP A 189 -0.08 -1.60 9.13
N THR A 190 0.29 -0.39 8.66
CA THR A 190 1.67 0.11 8.74
C THR A 190 1.81 1.35 9.62
N LEU A 191 3.05 1.60 10.07
CA LEU A 191 3.39 2.87 10.73
C LEU A 191 3.24 4.09 9.80
N THR A 192 3.25 3.88 8.49
CA THR A 192 3.01 4.94 7.51
C THR A 192 1.56 5.39 7.54
N ASP A 193 0.61 4.47 7.75
CA ASP A 193 -0.82 4.78 7.91
C ASP A 193 -1.10 5.56 9.18
N ILE A 194 -0.44 5.17 10.27
CA ILE A 194 -0.53 5.91 11.53
C ILE A 194 0.00 7.34 11.35
N ARG A 195 1.16 7.52 10.72
CA ARG A 195 1.71 8.85 10.45
C ARG A 195 0.81 9.67 9.53
N PHE A 196 0.22 9.03 8.51
CA PHE A 196 -0.76 9.67 7.63
C PHE A 196 -1.96 10.19 8.43
N ALA A 197 -2.54 9.38 9.30
CA ALA A 197 -3.66 9.78 10.14
C ALA A 197 -3.28 10.93 11.10
N ARG A 198 -2.11 10.85 11.73
CA ARG A 198 -1.62 11.93 12.62
C ARG A 198 -1.37 13.24 11.88
N ASN A 199 -0.77 13.18 10.67
CA ASN A 199 -0.57 14.35 9.82
C ASN A 199 -1.90 14.92 9.29
N SER A 200 -2.93 14.12 9.24
CA SER A 200 -4.30 14.48 8.83
C SER A 200 -5.20 14.90 10.00
N ASN A 201 -4.72 14.78 11.26
CA ASN A 201 -5.47 15.04 12.48
C ASN A 201 -6.76 14.20 12.58
N ILE A 202 -6.72 12.92 12.16
CA ILE A 202 -7.83 11.96 12.24
C ILE A 202 -7.47 10.75 13.10
N GLU A 203 -8.47 10.04 13.58
CA GLU A 203 -8.29 8.78 14.29
C GLU A 203 -7.83 7.66 13.36
N VAL A 204 -7.09 6.69 13.91
CA VAL A 204 -6.58 5.53 13.18
C VAL A 204 -6.84 4.22 13.91
N ALA A 205 -7.34 3.24 13.16
CA ALA A 205 -7.40 1.85 13.55
C ALA A 205 -6.27 1.08 12.87
N GLY A 206 -5.37 0.54 13.67
CA GLY A 206 -4.36 -0.40 13.20
C GLY A 206 -4.93 -1.80 13.09
N VAL A 207 -4.71 -2.48 11.94
CA VAL A 207 -5.11 -3.88 11.75
C VAL A 207 -3.90 -4.81 11.85
N LEU A 208 -4.12 -6.02 12.40
CA LEU A 208 -3.08 -7.04 12.58
C LEU A 208 -3.04 -8.05 11.42
N SER A 209 -3.79 -7.79 10.36
CA SER A 209 -3.82 -8.64 9.15
C SER A 209 -2.66 -8.41 8.19
N GLY A 210 -1.85 -7.39 8.41
CA GLY A 210 -0.77 -6.98 7.51
C GLY A 210 0.62 -7.00 8.15
N ALA A 211 1.43 -5.99 7.85
CA ALA A 211 2.86 -5.96 8.14
C ALA A 211 3.19 -5.73 9.62
N CYS A 212 2.46 -4.84 10.33
CA CYS A 212 2.77 -4.51 11.72
C CYS A 212 2.22 -5.55 12.69
N ARG A 213 3.01 -5.83 13.72
CA ARG A 213 2.57 -6.57 14.91
C ARG A 213 1.89 -5.63 15.91
N LYS A 214 1.22 -6.22 16.89
CA LYS A 214 0.53 -5.46 17.94
C LYS A 214 1.45 -4.47 18.66
N GLU A 215 2.65 -4.92 19.00
CA GLU A 215 3.66 -4.12 19.70
C GLU A 215 4.11 -2.88 18.89
N ASP A 216 4.09 -2.98 17.57
CA ASP A 216 4.43 -1.86 16.67
C ASP A 216 3.34 -0.77 16.71
N LEU A 217 2.09 -1.15 16.93
CA LEU A 217 0.89 -0.29 16.89
C LEU A 217 0.52 0.27 18.26
N GLU A 218 0.86 -0.44 19.35
CA GLU A 218 0.52 -0.04 20.71
C GLU A 218 1.05 1.37 21.06
N GLY A 219 0.16 2.18 21.64
CA GLY A 219 0.44 3.57 21.99
C GLY A 219 0.56 4.55 20.81
N LYS A 220 0.34 4.07 19.58
CA LYS A 220 0.43 4.88 18.36
C LYS A 220 -0.91 4.96 17.61
N ALA A 221 -1.64 3.85 17.53
CA ALA A 221 -3.01 3.78 16.99
C ALA A 221 -4.04 4.09 18.08
N ASP A 222 -5.19 4.64 17.70
CA ASP A 222 -6.32 4.90 18.62
C ASP A 222 -7.08 3.60 18.92
N TYR A 223 -7.16 2.72 17.92
CA TYR A 223 -7.75 1.40 18.00
C TYR A 223 -6.79 0.37 17.39
N ILE A 224 -6.81 -0.85 17.94
CA ILE A 224 -6.12 -2.01 17.36
C ILE A 224 -7.15 -3.12 17.22
N ILE A 225 -7.33 -3.64 16.01
CA ILE A 225 -8.27 -4.70 15.67
C ILE A 225 -7.56 -5.81 14.91
N ASP A 226 -8.05 -7.05 14.98
CA ASP A 226 -7.40 -8.19 14.33
C ASP A 226 -7.42 -8.05 12.79
N SER A 227 -8.54 -7.59 12.25
CA SER A 227 -8.67 -7.29 10.82
C SER A 227 -9.86 -6.36 10.57
N VAL A 228 -10.05 -5.93 9.32
CA VAL A 228 -11.15 -5.03 8.92
C VAL A 228 -12.55 -5.54 9.28
N LYS A 229 -12.76 -6.87 9.41
CA LYS A 229 -14.05 -7.45 9.84
C LYS A 229 -14.48 -6.97 11.23
N ASP A 230 -13.53 -6.56 12.07
CA ASP A 230 -13.78 -6.11 13.43
C ASP A 230 -14.08 -4.60 13.53
N ILE A 231 -14.09 -3.88 12.40
CA ILE A 231 -14.31 -2.42 12.37
C ILE A 231 -15.63 -2.01 13.03
N GLN A 232 -16.65 -2.87 12.95
CA GLN A 232 -17.96 -2.64 13.56
C GLN A 232 -17.90 -2.47 15.08
N LYS A 233 -16.83 -2.92 15.75
CA LYS A 233 -16.65 -2.81 17.19
C LYS A 233 -16.21 -1.41 17.64
N ILE A 234 -15.76 -0.57 16.67
CA ILE A 234 -15.18 0.76 16.92
C ILE A 234 -15.93 1.90 16.23
N LEU A 235 -16.94 1.62 15.41
CA LEU A 235 -17.84 2.59 14.77
C LEU A 235 -19.09 2.82 15.59
#